data_f791a1d2bb1bdf9c955487353a39751b
#
_entry.id   f791a1d2bb1bdf9c955487353a39751b
#
_cell.length_a   1.000
_cell.length_b   1.000
_cell.length_c   1.000
_cell.angle_alpha   90.00
_cell.angle_beta   90.00
_cell.angle_gamma   90.00
#
_symmetry.space_group_name_H-M   'P 1'
#
loop_
_entity.id
_entity.type
_entity.pdbx_description
1 polymer ?
#
loop_
_entity_poly.entity_id
_entity_poly.type
_entity_poly.pdbx_seq_one_letter_code
_entity_poly.pdbx_strand_id
1 'polypeptide(L)'
;MNLSDPHELATLLEGILLAAGKPLSLERLAELFDEAERPEPGQFRDALAILALSCAGRSFELKEVASGYRLQIRERFSPWVGRLWEERPQRYSRALLETLVLIAYRQPITRGEIEEIRGVAVNTQIVKTLMEREWIRI
;
A
#
# COMPACT_ATOMS: atom_id res chain seq x y z
N MET A 1 -2.76 20.20 22.17
CA MET A 1 -1.48 19.93 21.49
C MET A 1 -0.86 21.25 21.06
N ASN A 2 0.42 21.42 21.28
CA ASN A 2 1.14 22.64 20.87
C ASN A 2 1.87 22.38 19.54
N LEU A 3 1.29 22.82 18.43
CA LEU A 3 1.89 22.65 17.09
C LEU A 3 3.10 23.56 16.85
N SER A 4 3.34 24.54 17.75
CA SER A 4 4.57 25.35 17.71
C SER A 4 5.78 24.60 18.26
N ASP A 5 5.56 23.52 19.02
CA ASP A 5 6.63 22.65 19.48
C ASP A 5 6.98 21.68 18.35
N PRO A 6 8.21 21.75 17.81
CA PRO A 6 8.60 20.89 16.71
C PRO A 6 8.57 19.40 17.05
N HIS A 7 8.77 19.02 18.30
CA HIS A 7 8.70 17.62 18.73
C HIS A 7 7.26 17.11 18.75
N GLU A 8 6.31 17.91 19.20
CA GLU A 8 4.90 17.55 19.16
C GLU A 8 4.40 17.47 17.72
N LEU A 9 4.81 18.41 16.89
CA LEU A 9 4.47 18.38 15.46
C LEU A 9 5.07 17.14 14.78
N ALA A 10 6.31 16.78 15.11
CA ALA A 10 6.96 15.58 14.57
C ALA A 10 6.17 14.31 14.93
N THR A 11 5.69 14.21 16.17
CA THR A 11 4.89 13.08 16.63
C THR A 11 3.55 12.98 15.86
N LEU A 12 2.91 14.12 15.65
CA LEU A 12 1.67 14.19 14.89
C LEU A 12 1.89 13.78 13.42
N LEU A 13 2.97 14.30 12.80
CA LEU A 13 3.31 13.94 11.42
C LEU A 13 3.63 12.45 11.27
N GLU A 14 4.28 11.86 12.24
CA GLU A 14 4.48 10.40 12.27
C GLU A 14 3.16 9.65 12.17
N GLY A 15 2.19 10.04 13.00
CA GLY A 15 0.86 9.44 12.98
C GLY A 15 0.14 9.62 11.64
N ILE A 16 0.22 10.82 11.08
CA ILE A 16 -0.40 11.13 9.78
C ILE A 16 0.22 10.29 8.67
N LEU A 17 1.54 10.19 8.62
CA LEU A 17 2.23 9.44 7.59
C LEU A 17 1.99 7.92 7.72
N LEU A 18 1.92 7.41 8.94
CA LEU A 18 1.55 6.01 9.17
C LEU A 18 0.13 5.72 8.69
N ALA A 19 -0.80 6.62 8.99
CA ALA A 19 -2.20 6.46 8.59
C ALA A 19 -2.40 6.59 7.07
N ALA A 20 -1.60 7.45 6.43
CA ALA A 20 -1.76 7.72 5.00
C ALA A 20 -1.42 6.53 4.11
N GLY A 21 -0.41 5.74 4.46
CA GLY A 21 0.04 4.60 3.67
C GLY A 21 0.58 4.95 2.28
N LYS A 22 0.81 6.23 2.01
CA LYS A 22 1.32 6.75 0.75
C LYS A 22 2.13 8.02 1.01
N PRO A 23 3.02 8.44 0.08
CA PRO A 23 3.74 9.68 0.23
C PRO A 23 2.79 10.89 0.30
N LEU A 24 3.10 11.85 1.16
CA LEU A 24 2.38 13.10 1.27
C LEU A 24 3.34 14.27 1.04
N SER A 25 2.97 15.19 0.16
CA SER A 25 3.72 16.43 -0.09
C SER A 25 3.58 17.40 1.09
N LEU A 26 4.47 18.39 1.16
CA LEU A 26 4.32 19.46 2.16
C LEU A 26 3.00 20.21 1.99
N GLU A 27 2.58 20.45 0.76
CA GLU A 27 1.30 21.09 0.47
C GLU A 27 0.13 20.28 1.02
N ARG A 28 0.17 18.96 0.81
CA ARG A 28 -0.89 18.07 1.31
C ARG A 28 -0.90 18.02 2.84
N LEU A 29 0.27 18.00 3.48
CA LEU A 29 0.37 18.06 4.94
C LEU A 29 -0.22 19.36 5.47
N ALA A 30 0.08 20.48 4.83
CA ALA A 30 -0.46 21.79 5.22
C ALA A 30 -1.98 21.85 5.13
N GLU A 31 -2.57 21.25 4.11
CA GLU A 31 -4.01 21.22 3.91
C GLU A 31 -4.78 20.49 5.02
N LEU A 32 -4.11 19.63 5.77
CA LEU A 32 -4.73 18.90 6.88
C LEU A 32 -5.00 19.79 8.10
N PHE A 33 -4.42 20.98 8.14
CA PHE A 33 -4.55 21.92 9.24
C PHE A 33 -5.42 23.11 8.84
N ASP A 34 -6.27 23.55 9.74
CA ASP A 34 -7.01 24.79 9.55
C ASP A 34 -6.02 25.97 9.46
N GLU A 35 -6.35 26.98 8.68
CA GLU A 35 -5.46 28.15 8.48
C GLU A 35 -4.97 28.77 9.77
N ALA A 36 -5.84 28.81 10.80
CA ALA A 36 -5.52 29.40 12.10
C ALA A 36 -4.44 28.65 12.88
N GLU A 37 -4.32 27.33 12.65
CA GLU A 37 -3.36 26.48 13.36
C GLU A 37 -2.24 25.94 12.47
N ARG A 38 -2.31 26.22 11.16
CA ARG A 38 -1.38 25.66 10.18
C ARG A 38 0.05 26.08 10.43
N PRO A 39 0.96 25.11 10.64
CA PRO A 39 2.39 25.42 10.74
C PRO A 39 2.94 26.00 9.44
N GLU A 40 3.97 26.85 9.58
CA GLU A 40 4.69 27.36 8.44
C GLU A 40 5.53 26.25 7.76
N PRO A 41 5.87 26.38 6.47
CA PRO A 41 6.68 25.37 5.79
C PRO A 41 7.98 25.02 6.50
N GLY A 42 8.64 25.99 7.08
CA GLY A 42 9.86 25.77 7.86
C GLY A 42 9.62 24.90 9.11
N GLN A 43 8.48 25.09 9.76
CA GLN A 43 8.10 24.29 10.93
C GLN A 43 7.85 22.83 10.54
N PHE A 44 7.24 22.58 9.38
CA PHE A 44 7.09 21.23 8.85
C PHE A 44 8.44 20.59 8.58
N ARG A 45 9.36 21.31 7.96
CA ARG A 45 10.71 20.80 7.66
C ARG A 45 11.49 20.47 8.92
N ASP A 46 11.42 21.33 9.94
CA ASP A 46 12.07 21.10 11.22
C ASP A 46 11.49 19.85 11.90
N ALA A 47 10.17 19.72 11.91
CA ALA A 47 9.50 18.57 12.48
C ALA A 47 9.82 17.28 11.73
N LEU A 48 9.89 17.33 10.40
CA LEU A 48 10.27 16.15 9.59
C LEU A 48 11.73 15.76 9.85
N ALA A 49 12.63 16.73 10.05
CA ALA A 49 14.02 16.43 10.41
C ALA A 49 14.10 15.74 11.78
N ILE A 50 13.31 16.17 12.74
CA ILE A 50 13.21 15.53 14.07
C ILE A 50 12.67 14.11 13.92
N LEU A 51 11.62 13.95 13.13
CA LEU A 51 11.04 12.62 12.87
C LEU A 51 12.08 11.70 12.24
N ALA A 52 12.83 12.18 11.25
CA ALA A 52 13.88 11.38 10.60
C ALA A 52 14.93 10.89 11.61
N LEU A 53 15.36 11.76 12.52
CA LEU A 53 16.32 11.40 13.56
C LEU A 53 15.70 10.41 14.58
N SER A 54 14.43 10.56 14.89
CA SER A 54 13.74 9.67 15.84
C SER A 54 13.61 8.23 15.33
N CYS A 55 13.75 8.04 14.03
CA CYS A 55 13.69 6.71 13.42
C CYS A 55 15.00 5.92 13.58
N ALA A 56 16.05 6.54 14.12
CA ALA A 56 17.33 5.85 14.33
C ALA A 56 17.13 4.61 15.22
N GLY A 57 17.65 3.47 14.78
CA GLY A 57 17.49 2.20 15.49
C GLY A 57 16.12 1.53 15.33
N ARG A 58 15.19 2.13 14.61
CA ARG A 58 13.89 1.55 14.30
C ARG A 58 13.92 0.82 12.96
N SER A 59 12.93 -0.03 12.75
CA SER A 59 12.79 -0.78 11.49
C SER A 59 12.28 0.08 10.34
N PHE A 60 11.82 1.28 10.61
CA PHE A 60 11.28 2.20 9.61
C PHE A 60 12.11 3.48 9.56
N GLU A 61 11.99 4.18 8.46
CA GLU A 61 12.66 5.45 8.23
C GLU A 61 11.74 6.42 7.50
N LEU A 62 12.02 7.73 7.68
CA LEU A 62 11.38 8.75 6.88
C LEU A 62 12.12 8.87 5.55
N LYS A 63 11.39 8.74 4.45
CA LYS A 63 11.94 8.84 3.10
C LYS A 63 11.26 9.95 2.33
N GLU A 64 12.06 10.81 1.71
CA GLU A 64 11.55 11.78 0.75
C GLU A 64 11.63 11.16 -0.65
N VAL A 65 10.50 11.15 -1.33
CA VAL A 65 10.38 10.66 -2.71
C VAL A 65 9.77 11.76 -3.57
N ALA A 66 9.70 11.56 -4.90
CA ALA A 66 9.20 12.59 -5.81
C ALA A 66 7.81 13.12 -5.45
N SER A 67 6.93 12.27 -4.93
CA SER A 67 5.55 12.64 -4.55
C SER A 67 5.41 13.15 -3.12
N GLY A 68 6.46 13.17 -2.32
CA GLY A 68 6.43 13.69 -0.97
C GLY A 68 7.19 12.83 0.04
N TYR A 69 6.73 12.86 1.29
CA TYR A 69 7.35 12.14 2.40
C TYR A 69 6.53 10.92 2.77
N ARG A 70 7.22 9.84 3.14
CA ARG A 70 6.57 8.64 3.68
C ARG A 70 7.45 7.98 4.72
N LEU A 71 6.81 7.24 5.61
CA LEU A 71 7.49 6.29 6.49
C LEU A 71 7.49 4.94 5.79
N GLN A 72 8.65 4.34 5.67
CA GLN A 72 8.80 3.04 5.02
C GLN A 72 9.72 2.13 5.84
N ILE A 73 9.54 0.84 5.70
CA ILE A 73 10.41 -0.14 6.32
C ILE A 73 11.79 -0.05 5.65
N ARG A 74 12.85 -0.11 6.46
CA ARG A 74 14.23 -0.07 5.94
C ARG A 74 14.47 -1.25 5.01
N GLU A 75 15.16 -1.00 3.92
CA GLU A 75 15.41 -1.98 2.87
C GLU A 75 16.11 -3.24 3.39
N ARG A 76 16.97 -3.12 4.39
CA ARG A 76 17.66 -4.28 4.98
C ARG A 76 16.70 -5.33 5.56
N PHE A 77 15.45 -4.97 5.84
CA PHE A 77 14.45 -5.89 6.35
C PHE A 77 13.56 -6.47 5.25
N SER A 78 13.74 -6.01 4.00
CA SER A 78 12.89 -6.43 2.88
C SER A 78 12.88 -7.95 2.64
N PRO A 79 13.95 -8.74 2.86
CA PRO A 79 13.88 -10.18 2.71
C PRO A 79 12.82 -10.84 3.58
N TRP A 80 12.59 -10.32 4.78
CA TRP A 80 11.57 -10.85 5.70
C TRP A 80 10.21 -10.20 5.49
N VAL A 81 10.17 -8.88 5.39
CA VAL A 81 8.93 -8.12 5.20
C VAL A 81 8.27 -8.50 3.88
N GLY A 82 9.06 -8.70 2.83
CA GLY A 82 8.56 -9.13 1.53
C GLY A 82 7.80 -10.45 1.59
N ARG A 83 8.13 -11.33 2.54
CA ARG A 83 7.43 -12.60 2.72
C ARG A 83 5.98 -12.45 3.16
N LEU A 84 5.61 -11.30 3.76
CA LEU A 84 4.21 -11.00 4.08
C LEU A 84 3.38 -10.82 2.81
N TRP A 85 4.02 -10.32 1.75
CA TRP A 85 3.40 -10.02 0.46
C TRP A 85 3.68 -11.10 -0.57
N GLU A 86 4.70 -11.97 -0.32
CA GLU A 86 4.78 -13.21 -1.03
C GLU A 86 3.51 -13.95 -0.71
N GLU A 87 2.58 -13.84 -1.63
CA GLU A 87 1.74 -14.97 -1.82
C GLU A 87 2.73 -16.13 -1.95
N ARG A 88 2.77 -16.96 -0.90
CA ARG A 88 3.38 -18.27 -1.07
C ARG A 88 2.99 -18.71 -2.45
N PRO A 89 3.93 -19.16 -3.34
CA PRO A 89 3.51 -19.75 -4.57
C PRO A 89 2.54 -20.84 -4.17
N GLN A 90 1.29 -20.43 -4.02
CA GLN A 90 0.22 -21.37 -4.01
C GLN A 90 0.49 -22.10 -5.31
N ARG A 91 0.86 -23.34 -5.21
CA ARG A 91 0.78 -24.20 -6.35
C ARG A 91 -0.66 -24.10 -6.79
N TYR A 92 -0.90 -23.16 -7.68
CA TYR A 92 -2.21 -23.02 -8.27
C TYR A 92 -2.61 -24.39 -8.78
N SER A 93 -3.77 -24.84 -8.38
CA SER A 93 -4.25 -26.12 -8.88
C SER A 93 -4.20 -26.08 -10.41
N ARG A 94 -3.98 -27.24 -11.02
CA ARG A 94 -3.99 -27.33 -12.48
C ARG A 94 -5.25 -26.72 -13.07
N ALA A 95 -6.40 -26.91 -12.40
CA ALA A 95 -7.66 -26.31 -12.79
C ALA A 95 -7.61 -24.78 -12.80
N LEU A 96 -7.00 -24.16 -11.80
CA LEU A 96 -6.84 -22.70 -11.76
C LEU A 96 -5.94 -22.21 -12.89
N LEU A 97 -4.80 -22.86 -13.12
CA LEU A 97 -3.88 -22.50 -14.20
C LEU A 97 -4.55 -22.60 -15.57
N GLU A 98 -5.28 -23.67 -15.82
CA GLU A 98 -6.03 -23.83 -17.06
C GLU A 98 -7.08 -22.74 -17.24
N THR A 99 -7.78 -22.39 -16.17
CA THR A 99 -8.76 -21.30 -16.18
C THR A 99 -8.11 -19.95 -16.50
N LEU A 100 -6.94 -19.67 -15.93
CA LEU A 100 -6.18 -18.45 -16.22
C LEU A 100 -5.77 -18.37 -17.70
N VAL A 101 -5.35 -19.49 -18.29
CA VAL A 101 -5.01 -19.54 -19.70
C VAL A 101 -6.22 -19.19 -20.56
N LEU A 102 -7.40 -19.73 -20.24
CA LEU A 102 -8.65 -19.42 -20.96
C LEU A 102 -9.00 -17.94 -20.85
N ILE A 103 -8.86 -17.36 -19.67
CA ILE A 103 -9.12 -15.92 -19.44
C ILE A 103 -8.17 -15.07 -20.27
N ALA A 104 -6.88 -15.41 -20.33
CA ALA A 104 -5.90 -14.68 -21.12
C ALA A 104 -6.27 -14.66 -22.62
N TYR A 105 -6.91 -15.72 -23.12
CA TYR A 105 -7.34 -15.79 -24.51
C TYR A 105 -8.68 -15.10 -24.79
N ARG A 106 -9.56 -15.02 -23.81
CA ARG A 106 -10.96 -14.59 -24.02
C ARG A 106 -11.44 -13.48 -23.09
N GLN A 107 -10.57 -12.62 -22.65
CA GLN A 107 -11.02 -11.50 -21.81
C GLN A 107 -11.93 -10.53 -22.60
N PRO A 108 -13.02 -10.02 -22.00
CA PRO A 108 -13.60 -10.41 -20.71
C PRO A 108 -14.35 -11.74 -20.79
N ILE A 109 -14.30 -12.52 -19.71
CA ILE A 109 -14.94 -13.83 -19.65
C ILE A 109 -15.78 -13.96 -18.36
N THR A 110 -16.94 -14.61 -18.45
CA THR A 110 -17.80 -14.91 -17.32
C THR A 110 -17.54 -16.31 -16.77
N ARG A 111 -18.05 -16.59 -15.56
CA ARG A 111 -17.99 -17.92 -14.97
C ARG A 111 -18.65 -18.96 -15.87
N GLY A 112 -19.83 -18.64 -16.44
CA GLY A 112 -20.55 -19.52 -17.33
C GLY A 112 -19.75 -19.88 -18.58
N GLU A 113 -19.08 -18.88 -19.17
CA GLU A 113 -18.23 -19.10 -20.33
C GLU A 113 -17.02 -19.99 -20.02
N ILE A 114 -16.43 -19.83 -18.83
CA ILE A 114 -15.32 -20.68 -18.38
C ILE A 114 -15.81 -22.12 -18.23
N GLU A 115 -16.96 -22.36 -17.61
CA GLU A 115 -17.55 -23.68 -17.42
C GLU A 115 -17.89 -24.34 -18.76
N GLU A 116 -18.47 -23.58 -19.68
CA GLU A 116 -18.81 -24.06 -21.03
C GLU A 116 -17.58 -24.51 -21.79
N ILE A 117 -16.52 -23.72 -21.80
CA ILE A 117 -15.29 -24.04 -22.54
C ILE A 117 -14.61 -25.26 -21.96
N ARG A 118 -14.56 -25.40 -20.66
CA ARG A 118 -13.88 -26.51 -19.97
C ARG A 118 -14.74 -27.79 -19.96
N GLY A 119 -16.04 -27.65 -20.12
CA GLY A 119 -16.97 -28.76 -20.01
C GLY A 119 -17.15 -29.32 -18.61
N VAL A 120 -16.68 -28.59 -17.59
CA VAL A 120 -16.80 -28.91 -16.17
C VAL A 120 -17.12 -27.67 -15.36
N ALA A 121 -17.81 -27.84 -14.23
CA ALA A 121 -18.11 -26.74 -13.33
C ALA A 121 -16.82 -26.15 -12.74
N VAL A 122 -16.71 -24.84 -12.77
CA VAL A 122 -15.59 -24.12 -12.17
C VAL A 122 -15.83 -24.02 -10.66
N ASN A 123 -14.83 -24.41 -9.88
CA ASN A 123 -14.91 -24.34 -8.42
C ASN A 123 -15.14 -22.90 -7.97
N THR A 124 -16.07 -22.69 -7.03
CA THR A 124 -16.40 -21.37 -6.48
C THR A 124 -15.15 -20.68 -5.90
N GLN A 125 -14.26 -21.43 -5.27
CA GLN A 125 -13.01 -20.89 -4.72
C GLN A 125 -12.11 -20.33 -5.83
N ILE A 126 -12.03 -20.99 -6.98
CA ILE A 126 -11.25 -20.53 -8.13
C ILE A 126 -11.82 -19.23 -8.65
N VAL A 127 -13.14 -19.15 -8.85
CA VAL A 127 -13.83 -17.94 -9.32
C VAL A 127 -13.61 -16.79 -8.34
N LYS A 128 -13.76 -17.05 -7.05
CA LYS A 128 -13.53 -16.06 -6.01
C LYS A 128 -12.10 -15.52 -6.03
N THR A 129 -11.10 -16.40 -6.17
CA THR A 129 -9.70 -16.01 -6.26
C THR A 129 -9.46 -15.12 -7.48
N LEU A 130 -10.02 -15.44 -8.63
CA LEU A 130 -9.89 -14.66 -9.85
C LEU A 130 -10.54 -13.29 -9.71
N MET A 131 -11.69 -13.20 -9.05
CA MET A 131 -12.39 -11.95 -8.80
C MET A 131 -11.60 -11.05 -7.83
N GLU A 132 -11.07 -11.60 -6.76
CA GLU A 132 -10.26 -10.87 -5.78
C GLU A 132 -9.00 -10.27 -6.44
N ARG A 133 -8.50 -10.91 -7.50
CA ARG A 133 -7.36 -10.42 -8.27
C ARG A 133 -7.75 -9.58 -9.47
N GLU A 134 -9.03 -9.29 -9.63
CA GLU A 134 -9.56 -8.49 -10.74
C GLU A 134 -9.28 -9.06 -12.13
N TRP A 135 -9.04 -10.38 -12.21
CA TRP A 135 -8.79 -11.06 -13.49
C TRP A 135 -10.05 -11.39 -14.27
N ILE A 136 -11.19 -11.47 -13.57
CA ILE A 136 -12.49 -11.69 -14.20
C ILE A 136 -13.55 -10.76 -13.63
N ARG A 137 -14.62 -10.55 -14.38
CA ARG A 137 -15.83 -9.83 -13.95
C ARG A 137 -17.01 -10.76 -13.92
N ILE A 138 -17.91 -10.52 -13.02
CA ILE A 138 -19.19 -11.20 -13.01
C ILE A 138 -20.16 -10.48 -13.94
#